data_36af3a038faabb6d388a40f16c28bc35
#
_entry.id   36af3a038faabb6d388a40f16c28bc35
#
_cell.length_a   1.000
_cell.length_b   1.000
_cell.length_c   1.000
_cell.angle_alpha   90.00
_cell.angle_beta   90.00
_cell.angle_gamma   90.00
#
_symmetry.space_group_name_H-M   'P 1'
#
loop_
_entity.id
_entity.type
_entity.pdbx_description
1 polymer ?
#
loop_
_entity_poly.entity_id
_entity_poly.type
_entity_poly.pdbx_seq_one_letter_code
_entity_poly.pdbx_strand_id
1 'polypeptide(L)'
;MSNSKLVNYTKLSPNHSGARTHSIDRITPHCVVGQCSVETLGNIFMDADREASCNYGIGADGRVLLCVEEENRSWCSSSNSNDQRAVTIECASELKHPYAFNEKVYNKLVELCVDICKRNGKKKLLWINDKNKALNYSTKSDEMLLTVHRWFDDKACPGDWLYNRLGNLAKSVTEQLSGKVEKPTLTYRVYADGKWYSEVKGLSNVAGRKKQAISAVAVKVSKGDIRYRVHLLNGDWLPWVDGYDIKDDINGYAGIKGKVIDGLQVEFEGVGDYKATYRVRMQGEKRFLGWQYNGEKDTKQDGYAGIIGGKIDGLQITLT
;
A
#
# COMPACT_ATOMS: atom_id res chain seq x y z
N MET A 1 -24.48 -7.05 14.29
CA MET A 1 -23.22 -6.44 13.77
C MET A 1 -23.55 -5.66 12.51
N SER A 2 -22.87 -4.57 12.20
CA SER A 2 -23.12 -3.80 10.98
C SER A 2 -22.04 -4.10 9.96
N ASN A 3 -22.40 -4.15 8.68
CA ASN A 3 -21.45 -4.27 7.58
C ASN A 3 -20.57 -3.01 7.46
N SER A 4 -19.43 -3.11 6.77
CA SER A 4 -18.52 -2.00 6.52
C SER A 4 -19.17 -0.88 5.72
N LYS A 5 -18.91 0.37 6.10
CA LYS A 5 -19.31 1.55 5.32
C LYS A 5 -18.45 1.77 4.07
N LEU A 6 -17.35 1.02 3.92
CA LEU A 6 -16.49 1.05 2.74
C LEU A 6 -17.07 0.30 1.54
N VAL A 7 -18.21 -0.39 1.70
CA VAL A 7 -18.88 -1.11 0.62
C VAL A 7 -19.35 -0.15 -0.47
N ASN A 8 -18.92 -0.44 -1.70
CA ASN A 8 -19.31 0.29 -2.91
C ASN A 8 -20.31 -0.49 -3.77
N TYR A 9 -20.36 -1.79 -3.61
CA TYR A 9 -21.22 -2.69 -4.37
C TYR A 9 -21.71 -3.84 -3.50
N THR A 10 -23.00 -4.17 -3.59
CA THR A 10 -23.59 -5.27 -2.84
C THR A 10 -24.19 -6.29 -3.82
N LYS A 11 -23.74 -7.54 -3.68
CA LYS A 11 -24.32 -8.68 -4.38
C LYS A 11 -24.24 -9.90 -3.47
N LEU A 12 -25.34 -10.17 -2.77
CA LEU A 12 -25.39 -11.22 -1.75
C LEU A 12 -25.42 -12.60 -2.38
N SER A 13 -24.46 -13.44 -1.97
CA SER A 13 -24.35 -14.84 -2.37
C SER A 13 -25.34 -15.72 -1.58
N PRO A 14 -25.95 -16.75 -2.20
CA PRO A 14 -26.70 -17.78 -1.49
C PRO A 14 -25.81 -18.72 -0.67
N ASN A 15 -24.49 -18.72 -0.91
CA ASN A 15 -23.54 -19.66 -0.35
C ASN A 15 -23.07 -19.20 1.05
N HIS A 16 -23.92 -19.38 2.07
CA HIS A 16 -23.57 -19.06 3.45
C HIS A 16 -24.37 -19.93 4.43
N SER A 17 -23.92 -20.05 5.67
CA SER A 17 -24.57 -20.89 6.68
C SER A 17 -25.49 -20.12 7.62
N GLY A 18 -25.86 -18.88 7.29
CA GLY A 18 -26.61 -18.03 8.21
C GLY A 18 -25.74 -17.53 9.37
N ALA A 19 -26.37 -17.19 10.47
CA ALA A 19 -25.72 -16.53 11.62
C ALA A 19 -24.53 -17.31 12.16
N ARG A 20 -23.45 -16.57 12.48
CA ARG A 20 -22.26 -17.12 13.12
C ARG A 20 -22.57 -17.69 14.51
N THR A 21 -21.89 -18.78 14.83
CA THR A 21 -21.95 -19.40 16.17
C THR A 21 -20.83 -18.92 17.10
N HIS A 22 -19.94 -18.04 16.60
CA HIS A 22 -18.81 -17.50 17.35
C HIS A 22 -18.63 -16.00 17.07
N SER A 23 -18.10 -15.26 18.04
CA SER A 23 -17.71 -13.85 17.84
C SER A 23 -16.56 -13.74 16.82
N ILE A 24 -16.54 -12.63 16.10
CA ILE A 24 -15.48 -12.35 15.11
C ILE A 24 -14.18 -11.98 15.84
N ASP A 25 -13.15 -12.80 15.65
CA ASP A 25 -11.80 -12.61 16.19
C ASP A 25 -10.70 -12.98 15.19
N ARG A 26 -11.09 -13.23 13.92
CA ARG A 26 -10.17 -13.52 12.81
C ARG A 26 -10.49 -12.71 11.56
N ILE A 27 -9.47 -12.46 10.75
CA ILE A 27 -9.60 -12.00 9.36
C ILE A 27 -8.82 -12.97 8.48
N THR A 28 -9.43 -13.43 7.38
CA THR A 28 -8.79 -14.32 6.43
C THR A 28 -8.79 -13.67 5.05
N PRO A 29 -7.69 -13.00 4.63
CA PRO A 29 -7.56 -12.48 3.29
C PRO A 29 -7.18 -13.60 2.30
N HIS A 30 -7.75 -13.53 1.10
CA HIS A 30 -7.55 -14.46 -0.01
C HIS A 30 -7.09 -13.72 -1.27
N CYS A 31 -6.57 -14.46 -2.26
CA CYS A 31 -6.36 -13.99 -3.62
C CYS A 31 -7.30 -14.74 -4.58
N VAL A 32 -8.05 -14.00 -5.38
CA VAL A 32 -9.02 -14.60 -6.34
C VAL A 32 -8.35 -15.12 -7.62
N VAL A 33 -7.05 -14.85 -7.79
CA VAL A 33 -6.30 -15.19 -9.01
C VAL A 33 -6.94 -14.59 -10.27
N GLY A 34 -7.07 -13.26 -10.28
CA GLY A 34 -7.64 -12.48 -11.40
C GLY A 34 -7.74 -11.00 -11.07
N GLN A 35 -7.59 -10.15 -12.09
CA GLN A 35 -7.81 -8.70 -12.04
C GLN A 35 -9.32 -8.39 -12.13
N CYS A 36 -10.08 -8.90 -11.19
CA CYS A 36 -11.52 -8.83 -11.19
C CYS A 36 -12.04 -7.47 -10.75
N SER A 37 -13.15 -7.00 -11.36
CA SER A 37 -13.97 -5.94 -10.77
C SER A 37 -14.84 -6.50 -9.63
N VAL A 38 -15.45 -5.64 -8.82
CA VAL A 38 -16.38 -6.07 -7.75
C VAL A 38 -17.61 -6.77 -8.32
N GLU A 39 -18.05 -6.39 -9.52
CA GLU A 39 -19.18 -7.04 -10.22
C GLU A 39 -18.79 -8.47 -10.63
N THR A 40 -17.59 -8.66 -11.15
CA THR A 40 -17.08 -10.00 -11.50
C THR A 40 -16.93 -10.86 -10.25
N LEU A 41 -16.34 -10.32 -9.17
CA LEU A 41 -16.24 -11.02 -7.88
C LEU A 41 -17.61 -11.44 -7.35
N GLY A 42 -18.60 -10.52 -7.38
CA GLY A 42 -19.97 -10.83 -6.97
C GLY A 42 -20.60 -11.95 -7.82
N ASN A 43 -20.37 -11.95 -9.14
CA ASN A 43 -20.88 -12.97 -10.04
C ASN A 43 -20.28 -14.36 -9.77
N ILE A 44 -18.99 -14.43 -9.43
CA ILE A 44 -18.27 -15.68 -9.12
C ILE A 44 -18.98 -16.49 -8.02
N PHE A 45 -19.59 -15.82 -7.04
CA PHE A 45 -20.16 -16.46 -5.86
C PHE A 45 -21.71 -16.57 -5.87
N MET A 46 -22.34 -16.27 -7.01
CA MET A 46 -23.83 -16.36 -7.15
C MET A 46 -24.34 -17.74 -7.46
N ASP A 47 -23.51 -18.59 -8.04
CA ASP A 47 -23.88 -19.98 -8.34
C ASP A 47 -23.89 -20.78 -7.04
N ALA A 48 -25.03 -21.38 -6.71
CA ALA A 48 -25.19 -22.21 -5.51
C ALA A 48 -24.32 -23.49 -5.56
N ASP A 49 -24.14 -24.05 -6.75
CA ASP A 49 -23.33 -25.26 -6.95
C ASP A 49 -21.83 -25.01 -6.77
N ARG A 50 -21.42 -23.73 -6.70
CA ARG A 50 -20.03 -23.37 -6.39
C ARG A 50 -19.64 -23.71 -4.95
N GLU A 51 -20.59 -23.72 -4.03
CA GLU A 51 -20.37 -24.00 -2.58
C GLU A 51 -19.24 -23.17 -1.95
N ALA A 52 -19.07 -21.93 -2.44
CA ALA A 52 -18.03 -21.01 -1.97
C ALA A 52 -18.54 -19.56 -1.95
N SER A 53 -18.04 -18.77 -1.01
CA SER A 53 -18.32 -17.32 -0.90
C SER A 53 -17.28 -16.63 -0.03
N CYS A 54 -17.37 -15.29 0.06
CA CYS A 54 -16.60 -14.47 1.00
C CYS A 54 -17.52 -13.45 1.68
N ASN A 55 -17.11 -12.84 2.79
CA ASN A 55 -17.85 -11.71 3.33
C ASN A 55 -17.66 -10.47 2.45
N TYR A 56 -16.42 -10.14 2.13
CA TYR A 56 -16.08 -9.00 1.29
C TYR A 56 -15.22 -9.41 0.10
N GLY A 57 -15.31 -8.61 -0.97
CA GLY A 57 -14.39 -8.67 -2.09
C GLY A 57 -13.75 -7.30 -2.34
N ILE A 58 -12.50 -7.25 -2.79
CA ILE A 58 -11.83 -6.03 -3.21
C ILE A 58 -11.48 -6.16 -4.69
N GLY A 59 -12.10 -5.30 -5.52
CA GLY A 59 -11.84 -5.24 -6.96
C GLY A 59 -10.49 -4.61 -7.28
N ALA A 60 -9.99 -4.83 -8.49
CA ALA A 60 -8.71 -4.29 -8.97
C ALA A 60 -8.63 -2.75 -8.94
N ASP A 61 -9.76 -2.07 -8.91
CA ASP A 61 -9.90 -0.62 -8.77
C ASP A 61 -9.95 -0.13 -7.31
N GLY A 62 -9.95 -1.05 -6.33
CA GLY A 62 -10.02 -0.76 -4.91
C GLY A 62 -11.45 -0.60 -4.38
N ARG A 63 -12.51 -0.80 -5.19
CA ARG A 63 -13.89 -0.86 -4.68
C ARG A 63 -14.11 -2.12 -3.84
N VAL A 64 -15.07 -2.04 -2.91
CA VAL A 64 -15.42 -3.11 -1.98
C VAL A 64 -16.79 -3.69 -2.30
N LEU A 65 -16.84 -5.00 -2.47
CA LEU A 65 -18.05 -5.83 -2.58
C LEU A 65 -18.48 -6.29 -1.18
N LEU A 66 -19.78 -6.25 -0.88
CA LEU A 66 -20.42 -7.08 0.14
C LEU A 66 -21.03 -8.30 -0.54
N CYS A 67 -20.53 -9.49 -0.22
CA CYS A 67 -20.95 -10.76 -0.81
C CYS A 67 -21.72 -11.63 0.19
N VAL A 68 -21.31 -11.67 1.46
CA VAL A 68 -22.05 -12.26 2.58
C VAL A 68 -21.97 -11.29 3.75
N GLU A 69 -23.10 -11.01 4.38
CA GLU A 69 -23.14 -10.11 5.55
C GLU A 69 -22.21 -10.60 6.66
N GLU A 70 -21.57 -9.67 7.37
CA GLU A 70 -20.57 -10.00 8.38
C GLU A 70 -21.11 -10.84 9.54
N GLU A 71 -22.38 -10.70 9.85
CA GLU A 71 -23.05 -11.54 10.87
C GLU A 71 -23.24 -13.00 10.45
N ASN A 72 -23.13 -13.27 9.15
CA ASN A 72 -23.27 -14.60 8.58
C ASN A 72 -21.91 -15.23 8.27
N ARG A 73 -21.85 -16.57 8.40
CA ARG A 73 -20.67 -17.35 8.05
C ARG A 73 -20.60 -17.55 6.54
N SER A 74 -19.58 -17.02 5.89
CA SER A 74 -19.22 -17.33 4.50
C SER A 74 -18.56 -18.71 4.37
N TRP A 75 -18.41 -19.24 3.15
CA TRP A 75 -17.74 -20.48 2.83
C TRP A 75 -16.46 -20.19 2.04
N CYS A 76 -15.36 -19.87 2.71
CA CYS A 76 -14.20 -19.30 2.05
C CYS A 76 -12.88 -20.05 2.28
N SER A 77 -12.64 -20.50 3.52
CA SER A 77 -11.32 -21.01 3.91
C SER A 77 -11.20 -22.52 3.92
N SER A 78 -12.19 -23.26 3.44
CA SER A 78 -12.31 -24.74 3.58
C SER A 78 -12.31 -25.20 5.06
N SER A 79 -12.59 -24.31 6.00
CA SER A 79 -12.62 -24.60 7.43
C SER A 79 -13.84 -23.96 8.11
N ASN A 80 -14.82 -24.79 8.47
CA ASN A 80 -16.00 -24.31 9.20
C ASN A 80 -15.61 -23.57 10.48
N SER A 81 -14.71 -24.11 11.28
CA SER A 81 -14.29 -23.50 12.53
C SER A 81 -13.58 -22.18 12.36
N ASN A 82 -12.83 -21.99 11.26
CA ASN A 82 -12.22 -20.71 10.93
C ASN A 82 -13.28 -19.72 10.45
N ASP A 83 -14.14 -20.10 9.49
CA ASP A 83 -15.11 -19.21 8.87
C ASP A 83 -16.22 -18.76 9.84
N GLN A 84 -16.50 -19.51 10.90
CA GLN A 84 -17.35 -19.06 12.02
C GLN A 84 -16.76 -17.86 12.77
N ARG A 85 -15.44 -17.72 12.79
CA ARG A 85 -14.67 -16.70 13.53
C ARG A 85 -14.13 -15.60 12.62
N ALA A 86 -13.97 -15.88 11.33
CA ALA A 86 -13.24 -15.01 10.41
C ALA A 86 -14.17 -14.17 9.54
N VAL A 87 -13.86 -12.88 9.40
CA VAL A 87 -14.29 -12.11 8.23
C VAL A 87 -13.35 -12.46 7.09
N THR A 88 -13.90 -12.98 6.00
CA THR A 88 -13.14 -13.43 4.83
C THR A 88 -13.17 -12.39 3.73
N ILE A 89 -12.03 -12.15 3.07
CA ILE A 89 -11.87 -11.07 2.08
C ILE A 89 -11.21 -11.63 0.83
N GLU A 90 -11.90 -11.69 -0.29
CA GLU A 90 -11.34 -12.04 -1.59
C GLU A 90 -10.76 -10.80 -2.27
N CYS A 91 -9.50 -10.84 -2.66
CA CYS A 91 -8.77 -9.71 -3.24
C CYS A 91 -8.41 -10.00 -4.69
N ALA A 92 -8.64 -9.04 -5.58
CA ALA A 92 -8.14 -9.08 -6.95
C ALA A 92 -6.60 -9.16 -6.93
N SER A 93 -6.05 -10.03 -7.79
CA SER A 93 -4.61 -10.32 -7.82
C SER A 93 -4.14 -10.62 -9.23
N GLU A 94 -2.83 -10.69 -9.44
CA GLU A 94 -2.27 -11.21 -10.68
C GLU A 94 -2.67 -12.67 -10.92
N LEU A 95 -2.72 -13.06 -12.23
CA LEU A 95 -3.05 -14.43 -12.65
C LEU A 95 -1.92 -15.43 -12.39
N LYS A 96 -0.69 -14.95 -12.24
CA LYS A 96 0.51 -15.77 -12.08
C LYS A 96 1.09 -15.63 -10.68
N HIS A 97 1.68 -16.72 -10.19
CA HIS A 97 2.49 -16.68 -8.98
C HIS A 97 3.53 -15.51 -9.06
N PRO A 98 3.71 -14.74 -7.99
CA PRO A 98 3.24 -14.92 -6.61
C PRO A 98 1.84 -14.36 -6.31
N TYR A 99 0.98 -14.11 -7.31
CA TYR A 99 -0.37 -13.55 -7.20
C TYR A 99 -0.37 -12.16 -6.55
N ALA A 100 0.45 -11.28 -7.08
CA ALA A 100 0.64 -9.93 -6.52
C ALA A 100 -0.66 -9.11 -6.55
N PHE A 101 -0.85 -8.30 -5.53
CA PHE A 101 -1.89 -7.28 -5.50
C PHE A 101 -1.34 -5.98 -6.06
N ASN A 102 -2.16 -5.22 -6.76
CA ASN A 102 -1.83 -3.85 -7.05
C ASN A 102 -2.02 -2.97 -5.79
N GLU A 103 -1.48 -1.77 -5.83
CA GLU A 103 -1.49 -0.83 -4.71
C GLU A 103 -2.91 -0.52 -4.20
N LYS A 104 -3.87 -0.29 -5.10
CA LYS A 104 -5.27 0.04 -4.72
C LYS A 104 -5.91 -1.08 -3.93
N VAL A 105 -5.66 -2.33 -4.33
CA VAL A 105 -6.17 -3.53 -3.64
C VAL A 105 -5.54 -3.66 -2.26
N TYR A 106 -4.22 -3.53 -2.16
CA TYR A 106 -3.52 -3.70 -0.89
C TYR A 106 -3.87 -2.59 0.12
N ASN A 107 -3.91 -1.34 -0.32
CA ASN A 107 -4.29 -0.21 0.54
C ASN A 107 -5.74 -0.35 1.01
N LYS A 108 -6.66 -0.78 0.13
CA LYS A 108 -8.04 -1.04 0.51
C LYS A 108 -8.17 -2.23 1.47
N LEU A 109 -7.33 -3.26 1.34
CA LEU A 109 -7.28 -4.36 2.31
C LEU A 109 -6.87 -3.86 3.71
N VAL A 110 -5.85 -3.00 3.80
CA VAL A 110 -5.44 -2.37 5.07
C VAL A 110 -6.61 -1.60 5.67
N GLU A 111 -7.25 -0.73 4.90
CA GLU A 111 -8.37 0.11 5.32
C GLU A 111 -9.57 -0.72 5.81
N LEU A 112 -9.94 -1.77 5.06
CA LEU A 112 -11.03 -2.68 5.43
C LEU A 112 -10.70 -3.47 6.70
N CYS A 113 -9.47 -3.94 6.87
CA CYS A 113 -9.04 -4.60 8.10
C CYS A 113 -9.12 -3.67 9.32
N VAL A 114 -8.75 -2.38 9.17
CA VAL A 114 -8.90 -1.37 10.23
C VAL A 114 -10.38 -1.17 10.59
N ASP A 115 -11.25 -1.04 9.60
CA ASP A 115 -12.69 -0.88 9.81
C ASP A 115 -13.31 -2.11 10.51
N ILE A 116 -13.00 -3.32 10.04
CA ILE A 116 -13.46 -4.57 10.68
C ILE A 116 -12.98 -4.63 12.13
N CYS A 117 -11.71 -4.37 12.41
CA CYS A 117 -11.17 -4.36 13.77
C CYS A 117 -11.90 -3.36 14.65
N LYS A 118 -12.08 -2.11 14.20
CA LYS A 118 -12.78 -1.06 14.97
C LYS A 118 -14.22 -1.46 15.31
N ARG A 119 -14.99 -1.96 14.34
CA ARG A 119 -16.38 -2.36 14.53
C ARG A 119 -16.52 -3.56 15.47
N ASN A 120 -15.50 -4.41 15.55
CA ASN A 120 -15.46 -5.55 16.46
C ASN A 120 -14.71 -5.26 17.78
N GLY A 121 -14.45 -3.98 18.11
CA GLY A 121 -13.79 -3.57 19.36
C GLY A 121 -12.32 -3.98 19.49
N LYS A 122 -11.67 -4.31 18.37
CA LYS A 122 -10.28 -4.77 18.36
C LYS A 122 -9.31 -3.60 18.25
N LYS A 123 -8.21 -3.69 19.00
CA LYS A 123 -7.12 -2.69 19.03
C LYS A 123 -5.83 -3.17 18.39
N LYS A 124 -5.76 -4.46 18.09
CA LYS A 124 -4.58 -5.09 17.47
C LYS A 124 -4.99 -6.10 16.44
N LEU A 125 -4.28 -6.11 15.31
CA LEU A 125 -4.28 -7.20 14.35
C LEU A 125 -2.97 -7.96 14.49
N LEU A 126 -3.04 -9.28 14.66
CA LEU A 126 -1.88 -10.13 14.90
C LEU A 126 -1.61 -11.01 13.68
N TRP A 127 -0.33 -11.20 13.37
CA TRP A 127 0.17 -12.23 12.48
C TRP A 127 1.16 -13.13 13.22
N ILE A 128 0.82 -14.40 13.37
CA ILE A 128 1.69 -15.42 13.93
C ILE A 128 2.10 -16.34 12.79
N ASN A 129 3.34 -16.19 12.30
CA ASN A 129 3.84 -16.92 11.14
C ASN A 129 4.18 -18.39 11.47
N ASP A 130 3.25 -19.06 12.11
CA ASP A 130 3.32 -20.50 12.45
C ASP A 130 1.89 -20.99 12.60
N LYS A 131 1.46 -21.90 11.72
CA LYS A 131 0.11 -22.45 11.68
C LYS A 131 -0.34 -22.99 13.04
N ASN A 132 0.49 -23.83 13.66
CA ASN A 132 0.10 -24.52 14.90
C ASN A 132 -0.01 -23.53 16.06
N LYS A 133 0.94 -22.61 16.19
CA LYS A 133 0.88 -21.55 17.20
C LYS A 133 -0.32 -20.63 16.99
N ALA A 134 -0.58 -20.22 15.75
CA ALA A 134 -1.69 -19.32 15.41
C ALA A 134 -3.05 -19.97 15.70
N LEU A 135 -3.26 -21.21 15.29
CA LEU A 135 -4.54 -21.90 15.47
C LEU A 135 -4.84 -22.27 16.92
N ASN A 136 -3.80 -22.47 17.75
CA ASN A 136 -3.89 -22.72 19.19
C ASN A 136 -3.84 -21.43 20.03
N TYR A 137 -3.68 -20.26 19.40
CA TYR A 137 -3.64 -18.98 20.10
C TYR A 137 -5.05 -18.56 20.54
N SER A 138 -5.21 -18.29 21.83
CA SER A 138 -6.43 -17.70 22.38
C SER A 138 -6.33 -16.17 22.28
N THR A 139 -7.04 -15.59 21.32
CA THR A 139 -7.10 -14.13 21.13
C THR A 139 -7.69 -13.45 22.37
N LYS A 140 -7.08 -12.33 22.80
CA LYS A 140 -7.66 -11.48 23.83
C LYS A 140 -8.85 -10.70 23.26
N SER A 141 -9.65 -10.12 24.12
CA SER A 141 -10.87 -9.41 23.72
C SER A 141 -10.59 -8.26 22.74
N ASP A 142 -9.42 -7.62 22.81
CA ASP A 142 -8.98 -6.51 21.97
C ASP A 142 -8.06 -6.93 20.82
N GLU A 143 -7.90 -8.24 20.57
CA GLU A 143 -7.06 -8.78 19.51
C GLU A 143 -7.87 -9.41 18.38
N MET A 144 -7.40 -9.26 17.15
CA MET A 144 -7.85 -9.92 15.93
C MET A 144 -6.68 -10.70 15.34
N LEU A 145 -6.91 -11.92 14.85
CA LEU A 145 -5.85 -12.78 14.30
C LEU A 145 -6.01 -12.93 12.80
N LEU A 146 -4.92 -12.75 12.05
CA LEU A 146 -4.86 -13.14 10.64
C LEU A 146 -4.70 -14.66 10.51
N THR A 147 -5.52 -15.25 9.65
CA THR A 147 -5.41 -16.65 9.21
C THR A 147 -5.37 -16.69 7.69
N VAL A 148 -4.97 -17.81 7.09
CA VAL A 148 -4.84 -17.94 5.63
C VAL A 148 -5.37 -19.28 5.14
N HIS A 149 -5.92 -19.31 3.93
CA HIS A 149 -6.54 -20.51 3.34
C HIS A 149 -5.57 -21.71 3.27
N ARG A 150 -4.31 -21.49 2.89
CA ARG A 150 -3.28 -22.55 2.80
C ARG A 150 -3.01 -23.29 4.12
N TRP A 151 -3.54 -22.81 5.24
CA TRP A 151 -3.45 -23.52 6.52
C TRP A 151 -4.53 -24.58 6.68
N PHE A 152 -5.59 -24.52 5.90
CA PHE A 152 -6.78 -25.38 6.04
C PHE A 152 -6.96 -26.35 4.88
N ASP A 153 -6.37 -26.03 3.72
CA ASP A 153 -6.46 -26.83 2.51
C ASP A 153 -5.17 -26.70 1.69
N ASP A 154 -4.92 -27.64 0.77
CA ASP A 154 -3.78 -27.60 -0.16
C ASP A 154 -4.03 -26.54 -1.26
N LYS A 155 -3.88 -25.28 -0.90
CA LYS A 155 -4.10 -24.11 -1.75
C LYS A 155 -2.90 -23.16 -1.71
N ALA A 156 -2.60 -22.53 -2.85
CA ALA A 156 -1.61 -21.46 -2.92
C ALA A 156 -2.08 -20.14 -2.25
N CYS A 157 -3.40 -19.97 -2.06
CA CYS A 157 -4.01 -18.78 -1.46
C CYS A 157 -3.46 -18.49 -0.05
N PRO A 158 -3.12 -17.24 0.30
CA PRO A 158 -3.39 -15.99 -0.40
C PRO A 158 -2.31 -15.55 -1.42
N GLY A 159 -1.48 -16.45 -1.89
CA GLY A 159 -0.30 -16.17 -2.71
C GLY A 159 0.91 -15.76 -1.86
N ASP A 160 2.12 -16.02 -2.38
CA ASP A 160 3.34 -15.70 -1.63
C ASP A 160 3.57 -14.21 -1.51
N TRP A 161 3.05 -13.43 -2.46
CA TRP A 161 3.16 -11.97 -2.38
C TRP A 161 2.48 -11.41 -1.13
N LEU A 162 1.22 -11.79 -0.85
CA LEU A 162 0.52 -11.36 0.35
C LEU A 162 1.03 -12.08 1.60
N TYR A 163 1.30 -13.41 1.51
CA TYR A 163 1.79 -14.19 2.65
C TYR A 163 3.03 -13.55 3.30
N ASN A 164 3.99 -13.13 2.47
CA ASN A 164 5.21 -12.47 2.94
C ASN A 164 4.97 -11.05 3.50
N ARG A 165 3.79 -10.47 3.27
CA ARG A 165 3.41 -9.13 3.73
C ARG A 165 2.41 -9.12 4.88
N LEU A 166 1.92 -10.27 5.34
CA LEU A 166 0.94 -10.35 6.43
C LEU A 166 1.45 -9.74 7.74
N GLY A 167 2.75 -9.84 8.03
CA GLY A 167 3.35 -9.15 9.18
C GLY A 167 3.29 -7.62 9.03
N ASN A 168 3.55 -7.10 7.85
CA ASN A 168 3.43 -5.66 7.56
C ASN A 168 1.97 -5.22 7.60
N LEU A 169 1.05 -5.99 7.03
CA LEU A 169 -0.40 -5.74 7.11
C LEU A 169 -0.85 -5.63 8.58
N ALA A 170 -0.53 -6.62 9.41
CA ALA A 170 -0.89 -6.64 10.82
C ALA A 170 -0.33 -5.43 11.58
N LYS A 171 0.90 -5.06 11.31
CA LYS A 171 1.56 -3.88 11.89
C LYS A 171 0.88 -2.59 11.48
N SER A 172 0.66 -2.38 10.17
CA SER A 172 0.02 -1.17 9.64
C SER A 172 -1.40 -0.97 10.19
N VAL A 173 -2.20 -2.05 10.24
CA VAL A 173 -3.54 -2.01 10.83
C VAL A 173 -3.49 -1.68 12.32
N THR A 174 -2.60 -2.30 13.10
CA THR A 174 -2.45 -2.04 14.54
C THR A 174 -2.01 -0.60 14.81
N GLU A 175 -1.09 -0.06 14.03
CA GLU A 175 -0.65 1.34 14.13
C GLU A 175 -1.83 2.30 13.89
N GLN A 176 -2.66 2.06 12.87
CA GLN A 176 -3.85 2.86 12.59
C GLN A 176 -4.93 2.74 13.68
N LEU A 177 -5.11 1.55 14.27
CA LEU A 177 -6.04 1.34 15.39
C LEU A 177 -5.63 2.09 16.65
N SER A 178 -4.33 2.23 16.89
CA SER A 178 -3.81 2.97 18.06
C SER A 178 -3.96 4.48 17.96
N GLY A 179 -4.37 5.01 16.80
CA GLY A 179 -4.37 6.44 16.50
C GLY A 179 -2.97 7.07 16.44
N LYS A 180 -1.94 6.24 16.56
CA LYS A 180 -0.52 6.63 16.48
C LYS A 180 0.06 6.25 15.12
N VAL A 181 -0.51 6.77 14.04
CA VAL A 181 0.21 6.77 12.76
C VAL A 181 1.30 7.82 12.89
N GLU A 182 2.46 7.41 13.41
CA GLU A 182 3.63 8.30 13.37
C GLU A 182 3.93 8.62 11.91
N LYS A 183 3.90 9.90 11.60
CA LYS A 183 4.31 10.41 10.29
C LYS A 183 5.70 9.88 9.95
N PRO A 184 5.89 9.17 8.84
CA PRO A 184 7.22 8.69 8.47
C PRO A 184 8.17 9.87 8.26
N THR A 185 9.41 9.71 8.69
CA THR A 185 10.46 10.69 8.41
C THR A 185 11.03 10.45 7.03
N LEU A 186 10.92 11.44 6.17
CA LEU A 186 11.52 11.44 4.84
C LEU A 186 12.88 12.15 4.92
N THR A 187 13.92 11.50 4.39
CA THR A 187 15.29 12.03 4.35
C THR A 187 15.81 11.96 2.91
N TYR A 188 16.42 13.03 2.44
CA TYR A 188 16.92 13.11 1.07
C TYR A 188 18.19 13.96 0.98
N ARG A 189 18.92 13.77 -0.10
CA ARG A 189 20.11 14.55 -0.45
C ARG A 189 20.26 14.65 -1.96
N VAL A 190 21.08 15.57 -2.41
CA VAL A 190 21.34 15.83 -3.84
C VAL A 190 22.83 15.80 -4.13
N TYR A 191 23.17 15.44 -5.37
CA TYR A 191 24.50 15.57 -5.94
C TYR A 191 24.56 16.79 -6.85
N ALA A 192 25.44 17.71 -6.55
CA ALA A 192 25.69 18.92 -7.33
C ALA A 192 27.14 19.37 -7.10
N ASP A 193 27.71 20.10 -8.05
CA ASP A 193 29.08 20.64 -7.90
C ASP A 193 30.12 19.59 -7.49
N GLY A 194 30.06 18.41 -8.15
CA GLY A 194 31.02 17.33 -7.95
C GLY A 194 30.88 16.55 -6.64
N LYS A 195 29.86 16.77 -5.80
CA LYS A 195 29.73 16.13 -4.49
C LYS A 195 28.27 15.90 -4.05
N TRP A 196 28.09 14.95 -3.14
CA TRP A 196 26.85 14.80 -2.39
C TRP A 196 26.76 15.86 -1.29
N TYR A 197 25.64 16.55 -1.21
CA TYR A 197 25.35 17.49 -0.13
C TYR A 197 24.82 16.74 1.10
N SER A 198 24.76 17.43 2.24
CA SER A 198 24.24 16.88 3.49
C SER A 198 22.78 16.45 3.37
N GLU A 199 22.38 15.46 4.16
CA GLU A 199 20.99 15.01 4.25
C GLU A 199 20.08 16.12 4.77
N VAL A 200 18.87 16.18 4.19
CA VAL A 200 17.77 17.05 4.62
C VAL A 200 16.63 16.16 5.07
N LYS A 201 16.00 16.45 6.22
CA LYS A 201 14.83 15.76 6.73
C LYS A 201 13.58 16.60 6.50
N GLY A 202 12.64 16.08 5.70
CA GLY A 202 11.40 16.80 5.38
C GLY A 202 11.68 18.24 4.91
N LEU A 203 11.05 19.21 5.55
CA LEU A 203 11.20 20.62 5.23
C LEU A 203 12.21 21.38 6.11
N SER A 204 13.09 20.67 6.84
CA SER A 204 14.07 21.31 7.71
C SER A 204 15.07 22.22 7.00
N ASN A 205 15.26 21.99 5.70
CA ASN A 205 16.13 22.80 4.83
C ASN A 205 15.78 22.60 3.36
N VAL A 206 16.57 23.18 2.48
CA VAL A 206 16.58 22.96 1.03
C VAL A 206 17.77 22.09 0.67
N ALA A 207 17.54 20.97 -0.02
CA ALA A 207 18.64 20.23 -0.63
C ALA A 207 19.07 20.92 -1.93
N GLY A 208 20.38 21.15 -2.05
CA GLY A 208 20.95 21.92 -3.16
C GLY A 208 21.42 23.31 -2.76
N ARG A 209 22.02 24.01 -3.70
CA ARG A 209 22.57 25.36 -3.52
C ARG A 209 22.24 26.19 -4.73
N LYS A 210 21.86 27.45 -4.51
CA LYS A 210 21.61 28.41 -5.58
C LYS A 210 22.72 28.42 -6.61
N LYS A 211 22.34 28.40 -7.88
CA LYS A 211 23.23 28.38 -9.04
C LYS A 211 24.07 27.11 -9.24
N GLN A 212 23.89 26.09 -8.41
CA GLN A 212 24.54 24.79 -8.57
C GLN A 212 23.51 23.75 -9.07
N ALA A 213 23.58 23.43 -10.35
CA ALA A 213 22.63 22.48 -10.96
C ALA A 213 22.76 21.08 -10.34
N ILE A 214 21.62 20.51 -9.98
CA ILE A 214 21.54 19.16 -9.42
C ILE A 214 21.67 18.14 -10.57
N SER A 215 22.36 17.02 -10.31
CA SER A 215 22.51 15.92 -11.27
C SER A 215 22.11 14.55 -10.73
N ALA A 216 21.90 14.40 -9.42
CA ALA A 216 21.33 13.20 -8.84
C ALA A 216 20.62 13.50 -7.50
N VAL A 217 19.68 12.62 -7.15
CA VAL A 217 18.86 12.70 -5.94
C VAL A 217 18.82 11.31 -5.29
N ALA A 218 18.97 11.24 -3.96
CA ALA A 218 18.74 10.04 -3.17
C ALA A 218 17.70 10.35 -2.09
N VAL A 219 16.69 9.47 -1.96
CA VAL A 219 15.57 9.64 -1.03
C VAL A 219 15.31 8.35 -0.26
N LYS A 220 15.04 8.45 1.05
CA LYS A 220 14.60 7.33 1.90
C LYS A 220 13.52 7.76 2.87
N VAL A 221 12.76 6.79 3.36
CA VAL A 221 11.75 6.96 4.42
C VAL A 221 12.01 6.00 5.57
N SER A 222 11.54 6.37 6.77
CA SER A 222 11.69 5.53 7.96
C SER A 222 10.67 4.38 8.02
N LYS A 223 9.53 4.52 7.33
CA LYS A 223 8.44 3.54 7.24
C LYS A 223 7.71 3.73 5.89
N GLY A 224 7.17 2.64 5.32
CA GLY A 224 6.55 2.63 4.00
C GLY A 224 7.57 2.49 2.88
N ASP A 225 7.10 2.58 1.66
CA ASP A 225 7.89 2.41 0.44
C ASP A 225 7.97 3.75 -0.31
N ILE A 226 9.14 4.08 -0.83
CA ILE A 226 9.35 5.27 -1.65
C ILE A 226 10.07 4.89 -2.92
N ARG A 227 9.59 5.43 -4.04
CA ARG A 227 10.29 5.35 -5.31
C ARG A 227 10.40 6.72 -5.94
N TYR A 228 11.45 6.94 -6.70
CA TYR A 228 11.69 8.24 -7.31
C TYR A 228 12.49 8.10 -8.59
N ARG A 229 12.33 9.07 -9.49
CA ARG A 229 13.09 9.16 -10.74
C ARG A 229 13.29 10.60 -11.14
N VAL A 230 14.24 10.82 -12.05
CA VAL A 230 14.55 12.14 -12.61
C VAL A 230 14.51 12.14 -14.13
N HIS A 231 14.23 13.30 -14.70
CA HIS A 231 14.40 13.59 -16.12
C HIS A 231 15.72 14.30 -16.32
N LEU A 232 16.49 13.87 -17.33
CA LEU A 232 17.76 14.51 -17.68
C LEU A 232 17.54 15.72 -18.58
N LEU A 233 18.24 16.79 -18.31
CA LEU A 233 18.27 17.96 -19.22
C LEU A 233 18.69 17.53 -20.62
N ASN A 234 17.83 17.80 -21.62
CA ASN A 234 17.98 17.36 -23.02
C ASN A 234 18.03 15.82 -23.19
N GLY A 235 17.41 15.06 -22.32
CA GLY A 235 17.35 13.60 -22.36
C GLY A 235 15.96 13.08 -22.02
N ASP A 236 15.90 11.92 -21.41
CA ASP A 236 14.67 11.20 -21.07
C ASP A 236 14.51 11.02 -19.56
N TRP A 237 13.33 10.54 -19.14
CA TRP A 237 13.11 10.01 -17.81
C TRP A 237 13.97 8.75 -17.57
N LEU A 238 14.74 8.77 -16.51
CA LEU A 238 15.46 7.58 -16.06
C LEU A 238 14.50 6.58 -15.38
N PRO A 239 14.89 5.30 -15.26
CA PRO A 239 14.14 4.31 -14.51
C PRO A 239 13.85 4.75 -13.07
N TRP A 240 12.80 4.18 -12.48
CA TRP A 240 12.48 4.35 -11.07
C TRP A 240 13.53 3.70 -10.18
N VAL A 241 13.82 4.35 -9.06
CA VAL A 241 14.78 3.94 -8.02
C VAL A 241 14.04 3.90 -6.69
N ASP A 242 14.30 2.90 -5.86
CA ASP A 242 13.77 2.74 -4.50
C ASP A 242 14.87 2.62 -3.42
N GLY A 243 16.12 2.50 -3.83
CA GLY A 243 17.29 2.40 -2.95
C GLY A 243 17.76 3.75 -2.40
N TYR A 244 18.64 3.67 -1.38
CA TYR A 244 19.35 4.81 -0.80
C TYR A 244 20.79 4.43 -0.47
N ASP A 245 21.60 4.28 -1.49
CA ASP A 245 23.05 4.09 -1.36
C ASP A 245 23.78 4.92 -2.40
N ILE A 246 24.45 5.98 -1.97
CA ILE A 246 25.19 6.90 -2.87
C ILE A 246 26.40 6.28 -3.57
N LYS A 247 26.72 5.01 -3.26
CA LYS A 247 27.79 4.23 -3.91
C LYS A 247 27.20 3.24 -4.95
N ASP A 248 25.90 2.97 -4.90
CA ASP A 248 25.22 2.12 -5.86
C ASP A 248 24.68 2.98 -7.00
N ASP A 249 25.38 2.96 -8.14
CA ASP A 249 25.04 3.76 -9.33
C ASP A 249 23.83 3.17 -10.12
N ILE A 250 23.30 2.01 -9.72
CA ILE A 250 22.20 1.33 -10.41
C ILE A 250 20.85 1.65 -9.74
N ASN A 251 20.72 1.41 -8.45
CA ASN A 251 19.46 1.57 -7.71
C ASN A 251 19.58 2.42 -6.43
N GLY A 252 20.75 2.91 -6.09
CA GLY A 252 20.97 3.66 -4.85
C GLY A 252 20.58 5.14 -4.92
N TYR A 253 20.38 5.71 -6.10
CA TYR A 253 19.95 7.08 -6.34
C TYR A 253 19.46 7.28 -7.78
N ALA A 254 18.60 8.27 -8.00
CA ALA A 254 18.14 8.66 -9.33
C ALA A 254 19.02 9.77 -9.90
N GLY A 255 19.47 9.60 -11.13
CA GLY A 255 20.31 10.56 -11.85
C GLY A 255 21.64 9.98 -12.31
N ILE A 256 22.41 10.79 -13.03
CA ILE A 256 23.77 10.46 -13.48
C ILE A 256 24.67 11.60 -13.02
N LYS A 257 25.68 11.29 -12.19
CA LYS A 257 26.62 12.30 -11.68
C LYS A 257 27.24 13.10 -12.85
N GLY A 258 27.07 14.42 -12.80
CA GLY A 258 27.54 15.33 -13.86
C GLY A 258 26.54 15.61 -14.98
N LYS A 259 25.41 14.86 -15.10
CA LYS A 259 24.34 15.18 -16.03
C LYS A 259 23.19 15.86 -15.29
N VAL A 260 22.92 17.12 -15.67
CA VAL A 260 21.92 17.95 -15.01
C VAL A 260 20.52 17.39 -15.17
N ILE A 261 19.68 17.55 -14.15
CA ILE A 261 18.26 17.16 -14.16
C ILE A 261 17.38 18.39 -14.33
N ASP A 262 16.21 18.21 -14.95
CA ASP A 262 15.19 19.24 -15.17
C ASP A 262 13.79 18.79 -14.74
N GLY A 263 13.63 17.51 -14.32
CA GLY A 263 12.39 16.96 -13.77
C GLY A 263 12.63 15.96 -12.65
N LEU A 264 11.68 15.90 -11.70
CA LEU A 264 11.68 14.96 -10.57
C LEU A 264 10.28 14.42 -10.37
N GLN A 265 10.18 13.10 -10.17
CA GLN A 265 8.98 12.43 -9.65
C GLN A 265 9.33 11.66 -8.37
N VAL A 266 8.44 11.72 -7.39
CA VAL A 266 8.55 10.98 -6.12
C VAL A 266 7.18 10.40 -5.78
N GLU A 267 7.14 9.12 -5.44
CA GLU A 267 5.94 8.41 -5.01
C GLU A 267 6.21 7.73 -3.68
N PHE A 268 5.21 7.76 -2.80
CA PHE A 268 5.26 7.15 -1.47
C PHE A 268 3.98 6.36 -1.22
N GLU A 269 4.12 5.21 -0.58
CA GLU A 269 3.02 4.33 -0.23
C GLU A 269 3.26 3.55 1.08
N GLY A 270 2.23 2.89 1.59
CA GLY A 270 2.35 1.91 2.66
C GLY A 270 2.19 2.43 4.09
N VAL A 271 1.93 3.74 4.33
CA VAL A 271 1.65 4.26 5.67
C VAL A 271 0.54 5.29 5.64
N GLY A 272 -0.67 4.93 6.13
CA GLY A 272 -1.82 5.83 6.17
C GLY A 272 -2.12 6.45 4.81
N ASP A 273 -2.69 7.65 4.83
CA ASP A 273 -3.01 8.42 3.63
C ASP A 273 -1.88 9.39 3.20
N TYR A 274 -0.67 9.20 3.75
CA TYR A 274 0.46 10.07 3.42
C TYR A 274 0.86 9.92 1.95
N LYS A 275 1.13 11.08 1.33
CA LYS A 275 1.64 11.20 -0.05
C LYS A 275 2.97 11.92 -0.06
N ALA A 276 3.87 11.53 -0.96
CA ALA A 276 5.07 12.31 -1.22
C ALA A 276 4.68 13.66 -1.80
N THR A 277 5.08 14.72 -1.12
CA THR A 277 4.82 16.11 -1.52
C THR A 277 6.15 16.78 -1.76
N TYR A 278 6.37 17.27 -2.99
CA TYR A 278 7.68 17.77 -3.40
C TYR A 278 7.59 18.93 -4.35
N ARG A 279 8.64 19.75 -4.35
CA ARG A 279 8.80 20.88 -5.26
C ARG A 279 10.27 21.18 -5.53
N VAL A 280 10.54 21.86 -6.61
CA VAL A 280 11.89 22.27 -7.00
C VAL A 280 11.99 23.77 -7.20
N ARG A 281 13.21 24.29 -7.09
CA ARG A 281 13.56 25.63 -7.51
C ARG A 281 14.43 25.52 -8.77
N MET A 282 14.03 26.28 -9.79
CA MET A 282 14.80 26.37 -11.03
C MET A 282 16.03 27.28 -10.81
N GLN A 283 17.11 26.96 -11.48
CA GLN A 283 18.36 27.71 -11.40
C GLN A 283 18.15 29.18 -11.91
N GLY A 284 18.55 30.12 -11.10
CA GLY A 284 18.34 31.56 -11.36
C GLY A 284 17.08 32.12 -10.71
N GLU A 285 16.13 31.27 -10.31
CA GLU A 285 14.89 31.70 -9.69
C GLU A 285 15.04 31.92 -8.17
N LYS A 286 14.23 32.83 -7.63
CA LYS A 286 14.17 33.10 -6.19
C LYS A 286 13.15 32.18 -5.49
N ARG A 287 12.10 31.78 -6.20
CA ARG A 287 10.96 31.01 -5.66
C ARG A 287 11.00 29.55 -6.11
N PHE A 288 10.39 28.69 -5.33
CA PHE A 288 10.07 27.32 -5.73
C PHE A 288 8.86 27.32 -6.67
N LEU A 289 8.79 26.31 -7.53
CA LEU A 289 7.59 25.95 -8.27
C LEU A 289 6.51 25.43 -7.33
N GLY A 290 5.30 25.23 -7.85
CA GLY A 290 4.20 24.62 -7.13
C GLY A 290 4.52 23.22 -6.58
N TRP A 291 3.80 22.82 -5.54
CA TRP A 291 3.90 21.47 -4.98
C TRP A 291 3.31 20.44 -5.94
N GLN A 292 3.95 19.28 -6.01
CA GLN A 292 3.49 18.08 -6.71
C GLN A 292 3.27 16.96 -5.69
N TYR A 293 2.36 16.02 -5.97
CA TYR A 293 1.94 14.99 -5.05
C TYR A 293 1.98 13.61 -5.71
N ASN A 294 2.79 12.68 -5.21
CA ASN A 294 2.83 11.27 -5.60
C ASN A 294 2.85 11.00 -7.13
N GLY A 295 3.47 11.86 -7.93
CA GLY A 295 3.44 11.73 -9.38
C GLY A 295 2.05 11.87 -10.03
N GLU A 296 1.04 12.29 -9.28
CA GLU A 296 -0.34 12.49 -9.76
C GLU A 296 -0.39 13.56 -10.83
N LYS A 297 -1.21 13.33 -11.86
CA LYS A 297 -1.47 14.29 -12.93
C LYS A 297 -2.96 14.62 -12.96
N ASP A 298 -3.28 15.88 -12.78
CA ASP A 298 -4.65 16.42 -12.85
C ASP A 298 -4.63 17.85 -13.40
N THR A 299 -5.74 18.59 -13.23
CA THR A 299 -5.84 19.99 -13.69
C THR A 299 -4.94 20.97 -12.92
N LYS A 300 -4.32 20.55 -11.82
CA LYS A 300 -3.49 21.39 -10.93
C LYS A 300 -2.05 20.92 -10.85
N GLN A 301 -1.74 19.75 -11.39
CA GLN A 301 -0.46 19.09 -11.25
C GLN A 301 0.00 18.44 -12.55
N ASP A 302 1.28 18.60 -12.85
CA ASP A 302 1.91 18.05 -14.07
C ASP A 302 2.39 16.61 -13.89
N GLY A 303 2.29 16.06 -12.66
CA GLY A 303 2.78 14.75 -12.29
C GLY A 303 4.29 14.70 -12.02
N TYR A 304 4.99 15.83 -12.13
CA TYR A 304 6.41 15.98 -11.81
C TYR A 304 6.75 17.40 -11.40
N ALA A 305 7.80 17.59 -10.64
CA ALA A 305 8.35 18.90 -10.30
C ALA A 305 9.52 19.24 -11.23
N GLY A 306 9.45 20.40 -11.88
CA GLY A 306 10.48 20.88 -12.80
C GLY A 306 9.90 21.60 -14.01
N ILE A 307 10.76 22.07 -14.89
CA ILE A 307 10.45 22.59 -16.21
C ILE A 307 11.42 21.94 -17.18
N ILE A 308 10.92 21.13 -18.09
CA ILE A 308 11.75 20.44 -19.08
C ILE A 308 12.51 21.48 -19.92
N GLY A 309 13.83 21.29 -20.02
CA GLY A 309 14.76 22.24 -20.63
C GLY A 309 15.35 23.28 -19.65
N GLY A 310 14.87 23.31 -18.39
CA GLY A 310 15.41 24.15 -17.34
C GLY A 310 16.34 23.37 -16.40
N LYS A 311 17.10 24.04 -15.55
CA LYS A 311 18.00 23.41 -14.58
C LYS A 311 17.45 23.54 -13.17
N ILE A 312 17.49 22.49 -12.38
CA ILE A 312 17.08 22.47 -10.97
C ILE A 312 18.30 22.75 -10.08
N ASP A 313 18.18 23.66 -9.09
CA ASP A 313 19.21 23.96 -8.11
C ASP A 313 18.78 23.87 -6.64
N GLY A 314 17.51 23.53 -6.41
CA GLY A 314 16.97 23.36 -5.06
C GLY A 314 15.79 22.41 -5.03
N LEU A 315 15.70 21.61 -3.98
CA LEU A 315 14.71 20.56 -3.80
C LEU A 315 14.17 20.59 -2.37
N GLN A 316 12.85 20.42 -2.24
CA GLN A 316 12.16 20.13 -0.99
C GLN A 316 11.21 18.95 -1.18
N ILE A 317 11.27 17.98 -0.26
CA ILE A 317 10.39 16.80 -0.22
C ILE A 317 9.88 16.61 1.20
N THR A 318 8.60 16.29 1.35
CA THR A 318 7.97 15.93 2.62
C THR A 318 6.88 14.89 2.36
N LEU A 319 6.24 14.39 3.42
CA LEU A 319 5.01 13.63 3.35
C LEU A 319 3.86 14.52 3.86
N THR A 320 2.71 14.51 3.21
CA THR A 320 1.50 15.21 3.67
C THR A 320 0.30 14.30 3.62
#